data_cbd9be9b230f95eea7eb247aba90211f
#
_entry.id   cbd9be9b230f95eea7eb247aba90211f
#
_cell.length_a   1.000
_cell.length_b   1.000
_cell.length_c   1.000
_cell.angle_alpha   90.00
_cell.angle_beta   90.00
_cell.angle_gamma   90.00
#
_symmetry.space_group_name_H-M   'P 1'
#
loop_
_entity.id
_entity.type
_entity.pdbx_description
1 polymer ?
#
loop_
_entity_poly.entity_id
_entity_poly.type
_entity_poly.pdbx_seq_one_letter_code
_entity_poly.pdbx_strand_id
1 'polypeptide(L)'
;KKIFVTTFNFSLFEKYANKLINSFIETDQHLQLYCYVEDDVNLYPKNKNIVYLNLYTEQPLCYKFVERNKEKSKINSKVSYLLDPVRFSYKVFAQSDARKYSQQFFFIDADTEFLKKIPYDWFNKCLPEDTLLSIYDRIGYYTEAGFIGFNNLPLNKKNQKLLDIFFTQYTNYYIYDLIYSLPAFTDCHALDATRSRFMFLKNYTEEHSNYKEKILGNWSKKQNLDIMDHDNFINKYLKHRKGNK
;
A
#
# COMPACT_ATOMS: atom_id res chain seq x y z
N LYS A 1 -15.92 -8.01 -4.15
CA LYS A 1 -15.06 -7.53 -5.21
C LYS A 1 -13.65 -7.38 -4.67
N LYS A 2 -12.62 -7.80 -5.43
CA LYS A 2 -11.21 -7.58 -5.14
C LYS A 2 -10.63 -6.62 -6.19
N ILE A 3 -9.66 -5.80 -5.80
CA ILE A 3 -8.98 -4.86 -6.70
C ILE A 3 -7.48 -4.82 -6.39
N PHE A 4 -6.70 -4.40 -7.38
CA PHE A 4 -5.35 -3.87 -7.16
C PHE A 4 -5.40 -2.36 -6.95
N VAL A 5 -4.44 -1.83 -6.20
CA VAL A 5 -4.30 -0.39 -5.89
C VAL A 5 -2.85 0.00 -6.05
N THR A 6 -2.60 1.14 -6.66
CA THR A 6 -1.27 1.75 -6.76
C THR A 6 -1.38 3.27 -6.76
N THR A 7 -0.24 3.95 -6.63
CA THR A 7 -0.19 5.42 -6.73
C THR A 7 1.08 5.89 -7.43
N PHE A 8 0.95 6.90 -8.27
CA PHE A 8 2.06 7.53 -9.00
C PHE A 8 1.61 8.88 -9.59
N ASN A 9 2.55 9.73 -9.95
CA ASN A 9 2.31 10.91 -10.77
C ASN A 9 2.77 10.68 -12.22
N PHE A 10 2.54 11.65 -13.11
CA PHE A 10 2.86 11.51 -14.52
C PHE A 10 4.36 11.30 -14.78
N SER A 11 5.23 11.97 -14.03
CA SER A 11 6.68 11.75 -14.13
C SER A 11 7.08 10.32 -13.79
N LEU A 12 6.47 9.72 -12.76
CA LEU A 12 6.69 8.33 -12.39
C LEU A 12 6.04 7.36 -13.38
N PHE A 13 4.91 7.76 -13.99
CA PHE A 13 4.29 7.00 -15.08
C PHE A 13 5.25 6.86 -16.27
N GLU A 14 5.83 7.96 -16.74
CA GLU A 14 6.81 7.92 -17.83
C GLU A 14 8.05 7.11 -17.46
N LYS A 15 8.49 7.21 -16.20
CA LYS A 15 9.72 6.55 -15.75
C LYS A 15 9.58 5.03 -15.64
N TYR A 16 8.48 4.53 -15.04
CA TYR A 16 8.31 3.09 -14.77
C TYR A 16 6.86 2.60 -14.68
N ALA A 17 5.87 3.41 -14.23
CA ALA A 17 4.53 2.90 -14.01
C ALA A 17 3.79 2.55 -15.32
N ASN A 18 4.23 3.06 -16.48
CA ASN A 18 3.76 2.63 -17.80
C ASN A 18 3.97 1.11 -18.02
N LYS A 19 5.04 0.54 -17.47
CA LYS A 19 5.29 -0.92 -17.55
C LYS A 19 4.31 -1.72 -16.69
N LEU A 20 3.98 -1.21 -15.49
CA LEU A 20 2.91 -1.78 -14.68
C LEU A 20 1.59 -1.80 -15.46
N ILE A 21 1.20 -0.66 -16.05
CA ILE A 21 -0.04 -0.52 -16.80
C ILE A 21 -0.06 -1.45 -18.02
N ASN A 22 1.00 -1.45 -18.83
CA ASN A 22 1.08 -2.27 -20.03
C ASN A 22 1.05 -3.77 -19.68
N SER A 23 1.86 -4.21 -18.73
CA SER A 23 1.88 -5.61 -18.29
C SER A 23 0.56 -6.06 -17.66
N PHE A 24 -0.13 -5.17 -16.93
CA PHE A 24 -1.47 -5.45 -16.41
C PHE A 24 -2.48 -5.70 -17.55
N ILE A 25 -2.43 -4.90 -18.61
CA ILE A 25 -3.31 -5.05 -19.78
C ILE A 25 -2.96 -6.32 -20.56
N GLU A 26 -1.68 -6.52 -20.88
CA GLU A 26 -1.17 -7.65 -21.68
C GLU A 26 -1.45 -9.00 -21.01
N THR A 27 -1.38 -9.07 -19.70
CA THR A 27 -1.64 -10.30 -18.93
C THR A 27 -3.12 -10.52 -18.63
N ASP A 28 -4.02 -9.64 -19.08
CA ASP A 28 -5.49 -9.77 -18.96
C ASP A 28 -5.93 -10.16 -17.55
N GLN A 29 -5.57 -9.36 -16.55
CA GLN A 29 -5.87 -9.65 -15.15
C GLN A 29 -7.38 -9.70 -14.84
N HIS A 30 -7.79 -10.57 -13.91
CA HIS A 30 -9.18 -10.72 -13.49
C HIS A 30 -9.70 -9.56 -12.64
N LEU A 31 -8.82 -8.88 -11.92
CA LEU A 31 -9.14 -7.75 -11.04
C LEU A 31 -9.03 -6.44 -11.80
N GLN A 32 -9.70 -5.40 -11.30
CA GLN A 32 -9.44 -4.04 -11.76
C GLN A 32 -8.22 -3.45 -11.04
N LEU A 33 -7.52 -2.56 -11.71
CA LEU A 33 -6.43 -1.77 -11.15
C LEU A 33 -6.92 -0.34 -10.90
N TYR A 34 -6.85 0.09 -9.65
CA TYR A 34 -7.16 1.45 -9.22
C TYR A 34 -5.86 2.23 -9.04
N CYS A 35 -5.67 3.23 -9.88
CA CYS A 35 -4.48 4.08 -9.90
C CYS A 35 -4.82 5.44 -9.29
N TYR A 36 -4.31 5.71 -8.10
CA TYR A 36 -4.42 7.04 -7.50
C TYR A 36 -3.28 7.90 -8.04
N VAL A 37 -3.64 8.98 -8.72
CA VAL A 37 -2.69 9.89 -9.37
C VAL A 37 -2.76 11.27 -8.75
N GLU A 38 -1.62 11.94 -8.69
CA GLU A 38 -1.50 13.29 -8.14
C GLU A 38 -1.84 14.37 -9.16
N ASP A 39 -1.93 13.98 -10.44
CA ASP A 39 -2.11 14.85 -11.60
C ASP A 39 -3.53 14.72 -12.19
N ASP A 40 -3.74 15.35 -13.38
CA ASP A 40 -4.97 15.18 -14.14
C ASP A 40 -5.10 13.75 -14.66
N VAL A 41 -6.20 13.09 -14.32
CA VAL A 41 -6.51 11.72 -14.74
C VAL A 41 -6.57 11.53 -16.26
N ASN A 42 -6.79 12.62 -17.02
CA ASN A 42 -6.83 12.58 -18.48
C ASN A 42 -5.45 12.43 -19.14
N LEU A 43 -4.36 12.55 -18.39
CA LEU A 43 -3.00 12.32 -18.88
C LEU A 43 -2.68 10.84 -19.12
N TYR A 44 -3.51 9.93 -18.61
CA TYR A 44 -3.24 8.50 -18.59
C TYR A 44 -4.06 7.72 -19.63
N PRO A 45 -3.53 6.60 -20.16
CA PRO A 45 -4.22 5.82 -21.19
C PRO A 45 -5.49 5.17 -20.65
N LYS A 46 -6.61 5.34 -21.34
CA LYS A 46 -7.90 4.75 -20.95
C LYS A 46 -7.92 3.24 -21.19
N ASN A 47 -8.36 2.47 -20.20
CA ASN A 47 -8.61 1.03 -20.31
C ASN A 47 -9.80 0.64 -19.43
N LYS A 48 -10.63 -0.30 -19.89
CA LYS A 48 -11.83 -0.75 -19.16
C LYS A 48 -11.57 -1.38 -17.79
N ASN A 49 -10.36 -1.93 -17.59
CA ASN A 49 -9.97 -2.59 -16.35
C ASN A 49 -9.12 -1.69 -15.44
N ILE A 50 -8.87 -0.44 -15.83
CA ILE A 50 -8.08 0.52 -15.08
C ILE A 50 -8.93 1.72 -14.73
N VAL A 51 -8.92 2.10 -13.46
CA VAL A 51 -9.63 3.27 -12.93
C VAL A 51 -8.60 4.24 -12.42
N TYR A 52 -8.54 5.43 -13.00
CA TYR A 52 -7.71 6.53 -12.50
C TYR A 52 -8.54 7.45 -11.62
N LEU A 53 -8.02 7.75 -10.43
CA LEU A 53 -8.63 8.63 -9.43
C LEU A 53 -7.63 9.71 -9.05
N ASN A 54 -8.06 10.98 -9.02
CA ASN A 54 -7.19 12.04 -8.52
C ASN A 54 -7.10 11.95 -7.00
N LEU A 55 -5.91 11.66 -6.48
CA LEU A 55 -5.67 11.41 -5.06
C LEU A 55 -6.08 12.59 -4.17
N TYR A 56 -5.83 13.82 -4.61
CA TYR A 56 -6.14 15.01 -3.83
C TYR A 56 -7.64 15.30 -3.76
N THR A 57 -8.38 14.95 -4.82
CA THR A 57 -9.84 15.03 -4.82
C THR A 57 -10.46 13.97 -3.92
N GLU A 58 -9.97 12.74 -4.01
CA GLU A 58 -10.48 11.62 -3.19
C GLU A 58 -10.07 11.74 -1.72
N GLN A 59 -8.89 12.30 -1.46
CA GLN A 59 -8.29 12.44 -0.13
C GLN A 59 -7.80 13.88 0.13
N PRO A 60 -8.68 14.83 0.42
CA PRO A 60 -8.30 16.23 0.70
C PRO A 60 -7.33 16.39 1.88
N LEU A 61 -7.32 15.43 2.82
CA LEU A 61 -6.35 15.42 3.93
C LEU A 61 -4.93 15.10 3.45
N CYS A 62 -4.79 14.29 2.39
CA CYS A 62 -3.51 14.09 1.72
C CYS A 62 -2.98 15.42 1.16
N TYR A 63 -3.81 16.13 0.40
CA TYR A 63 -3.44 17.43 -0.14
C TYR A 63 -3.00 18.41 0.95
N LYS A 64 -3.78 18.53 2.04
CA LYS A 64 -3.44 19.39 3.18
C LYS A 64 -2.11 19.03 3.84
N PHE A 65 -1.82 17.73 3.96
CA PHE A 65 -0.54 17.27 4.50
C PHE A 65 0.62 17.63 3.55
N VAL A 66 0.46 17.38 2.26
CA VAL A 66 1.47 17.71 1.24
C VAL A 66 1.78 19.20 1.22
N GLU A 67 0.75 20.04 1.14
CA GLU A 67 0.94 21.50 1.12
C GLU A 67 1.66 22.03 2.36
N ARG A 68 1.34 21.50 3.54
CA ARG A 68 1.99 21.89 4.80
C ARG A 68 3.44 21.43 4.90
N ASN A 69 3.78 20.29 4.26
CA ASN A 69 5.07 19.61 4.47
C ASN A 69 6.02 19.64 3.26
N LYS A 70 5.60 20.10 2.09
CA LYS A 70 6.38 20.00 0.83
C LYS A 70 7.78 20.62 0.92
N GLU A 71 7.93 21.77 1.54
CA GLU A 71 9.23 22.44 1.65
C GLU A 71 10.15 21.70 2.63
N LYS A 72 9.64 21.28 3.78
CA LYS A 72 10.38 20.46 4.74
C LYS A 72 10.79 19.12 4.15
N SER A 73 9.91 18.51 3.38
CA SER A 73 10.15 17.25 2.68
C SER A 73 11.30 17.37 1.67
N LYS A 74 11.33 18.44 0.87
CA LYS A 74 12.42 18.73 -0.06
C LYS A 74 13.79 18.88 0.64
N ILE A 75 13.82 19.49 1.82
CA ILE A 75 15.05 19.63 2.61
C ILE A 75 15.48 18.27 3.13
N ASN A 76 14.58 17.54 3.75
CA ASN A 76 14.85 16.23 4.34
C ASN A 76 15.31 15.21 3.30
N SER A 77 14.69 15.19 2.12
CA SER A 77 15.01 14.26 1.04
C SER A 77 16.44 14.40 0.50
N LYS A 78 17.06 15.59 0.67
CA LYS A 78 18.48 15.81 0.34
C LYS A 78 19.43 15.06 1.28
N VAL A 79 19.00 14.80 2.52
CA VAL A 79 19.76 14.02 3.51
C VAL A 79 19.55 12.52 3.28
N SER A 80 18.29 12.10 3.16
CA SER A 80 17.89 10.71 2.84
C SER A 80 16.49 10.70 2.27
N TYR A 81 16.25 9.89 1.24
CA TYR A 81 14.89 9.68 0.71
C TYR A 81 13.94 9.09 1.76
N LEU A 82 14.46 8.38 2.77
CA LEU A 82 13.67 7.84 3.90
C LEU A 82 13.11 8.92 4.82
N LEU A 83 13.60 10.16 4.72
CA LEU A 83 13.15 11.32 5.48
C LEU A 83 12.19 12.22 4.67
N ASP A 84 11.66 11.73 3.56
CA ASP A 84 10.68 12.42 2.72
C ASP A 84 9.25 11.92 3.01
N PRO A 85 8.53 12.50 4.00
CA PRO A 85 7.21 12.01 4.38
C PRO A 85 6.14 12.27 3.31
N VAL A 86 6.32 13.29 2.47
CA VAL A 86 5.37 13.60 1.40
C VAL A 86 5.34 12.44 0.40
N ARG A 87 6.50 11.96 -0.03
CA ARG A 87 6.63 10.84 -0.95
C ARG A 87 5.89 9.58 -0.50
N PHE A 88 5.94 9.27 0.79
CA PHE A 88 5.34 8.06 1.34
C PHE A 88 3.88 8.24 1.75
N SER A 89 3.41 9.48 1.97
CA SER A 89 2.02 9.75 2.34
C SER A 89 1.03 9.32 1.26
N TYR A 90 1.38 9.48 0.00
CA TYR A 90 0.52 9.13 -1.14
C TYR A 90 0.04 7.69 -1.07
N LYS A 91 0.93 6.74 -0.75
CA LYS A 91 0.59 5.32 -0.59
C LYS A 91 -0.45 5.10 0.51
N VAL A 92 -0.23 5.72 1.66
CA VAL A 92 -1.10 5.54 2.84
C VAL A 92 -2.50 6.08 2.58
N PHE A 93 -2.61 7.25 1.96
CA PHE A 93 -3.91 7.84 1.62
C PHE A 93 -4.62 7.09 0.50
N ALA A 94 -3.91 6.61 -0.53
CA ALA A 94 -4.45 5.76 -1.58
C ALA A 94 -5.01 4.44 -1.02
N GLN A 95 -4.24 3.76 -0.17
CA GLN A 95 -4.67 2.55 0.52
C GLN A 95 -5.90 2.81 1.41
N SER A 96 -5.91 3.92 2.13
CA SER A 96 -7.04 4.30 2.98
C SER A 96 -8.32 4.52 2.17
N ASP A 97 -8.22 5.16 1.00
CA ASP A 97 -9.38 5.43 0.14
C ASP A 97 -9.94 4.19 -0.54
N ALA A 98 -9.07 3.25 -0.91
CA ALA A 98 -9.43 2.02 -1.63
C ALA A 98 -10.53 1.19 -0.93
N ARG A 99 -10.70 1.34 0.39
CA ARG A 99 -11.78 0.71 1.18
C ARG A 99 -13.19 1.08 0.69
N LYS A 100 -13.36 2.23 0.05
CA LYS A 100 -14.64 2.67 -0.52
C LYS A 100 -15.08 1.78 -1.70
N TYR A 101 -14.12 1.23 -2.44
CA TYR A 101 -14.35 0.54 -3.70
C TYR A 101 -14.32 -0.99 -3.57
N SER A 102 -13.66 -1.51 -2.52
CA SER A 102 -13.50 -2.95 -2.35
C SER A 102 -13.42 -3.38 -0.90
N GLN A 103 -13.95 -4.58 -0.63
CA GLN A 103 -13.77 -5.22 0.67
C GLN A 103 -12.39 -5.87 0.84
N GLN A 104 -11.76 -6.28 -0.26
CA GLN A 104 -10.41 -6.85 -0.28
C GLN A 104 -9.62 -6.17 -1.39
N PHE A 105 -8.45 -5.64 -1.06
CA PHE A 105 -7.58 -5.03 -2.06
C PHE A 105 -6.10 -5.32 -1.78
N PHE A 106 -5.32 -5.27 -2.85
CA PHE A 106 -3.87 -5.48 -2.81
C PHE A 106 -3.19 -4.21 -3.30
N PHE A 107 -2.45 -3.56 -2.42
CA PHE A 107 -1.58 -2.47 -2.81
C PHE A 107 -0.31 -3.05 -3.43
N ILE A 108 0.11 -2.48 -4.56
CA ILE A 108 1.37 -2.80 -5.25
C ILE A 108 2.10 -1.51 -5.59
N ASP A 109 3.43 -1.53 -5.47
CA ASP A 109 4.26 -0.41 -5.89
C ASP A 109 4.17 -0.18 -7.41
N ALA A 110 4.23 1.08 -7.83
CA ALA A 110 4.07 1.47 -9.23
C ALA A 110 5.20 0.99 -10.15
N ASP A 111 6.32 0.54 -9.61
CA ASP A 111 7.43 -0.09 -10.32
C ASP A 111 7.34 -1.63 -10.34
N THR A 112 6.14 -2.16 -10.11
CA THR A 112 5.83 -3.59 -10.27
C THR A 112 5.42 -3.91 -11.70
N GLU A 113 5.73 -5.10 -12.17
CA GLU A 113 5.34 -5.63 -13.48
C GLU A 113 4.60 -6.96 -13.32
N PHE A 114 3.49 -7.13 -14.04
CA PHE A 114 2.77 -8.40 -14.12
C PHE A 114 3.45 -9.32 -15.13
N LEU A 115 3.90 -10.50 -14.69
CA LEU A 115 4.57 -11.47 -15.57
C LEU A 115 3.58 -12.36 -16.29
N LYS A 116 2.42 -12.62 -15.69
CA LYS A 116 1.32 -13.43 -16.23
C LYS A 116 0.03 -13.21 -15.45
N LYS A 117 -1.07 -13.73 -16.01
CA LYS A 117 -2.38 -13.71 -15.36
C LYS A 117 -2.35 -14.44 -14.02
N ILE A 118 -2.81 -13.76 -12.96
CA ILE A 118 -2.86 -14.31 -11.62
C ILE A 118 -4.14 -15.13 -11.48
N PRO A 119 -4.08 -16.42 -11.08
CA PRO A 119 -5.26 -17.23 -10.82
C PRO A 119 -6.10 -16.67 -9.67
N TYR A 120 -7.44 -16.79 -9.78
CA TYR A 120 -8.33 -16.21 -8.78
C TYR A 120 -8.14 -16.78 -7.37
N ASP A 121 -7.83 -18.07 -7.25
CA ASP A 121 -7.56 -18.76 -5.99
C ASP A 121 -6.28 -18.27 -5.29
N TRP A 122 -5.33 -17.70 -6.05
CA TRP A 122 -4.12 -17.10 -5.51
C TRP A 122 -4.44 -15.96 -4.54
N PHE A 123 -5.44 -15.14 -4.86
CA PHE A 123 -5.84 -14.03 -4.00
C PHE A 123 -6.36 -14.50 -2.63
N ASN A 124 -7.09 -15.62 -2.58
CA ASN A 124 -7.57 -16.19 -1.32
C ASN A 124 -6.42 -16.79 -0.49
N LYS A 125 -5.39 -17.33 -1.16
CA LYS A 125 -4.18 -17.80 -0.49
C LYS A 125 -3.34 -16.66 0.07
N CYS A 126 -3.25 -15.53 -0.66
CA CYS A 126 -2.57 -14.32 -0.19
C CYS A 126 -3.29 -13.67 0.99
N LEU A 127 -4.59 -13.52 0.89
CA LEU A 127 -5.40 -12.79 1.86
C LEU A 127 -6.62 -13.64 2.24
N PRO A 128 -6.49 -14.55 3.23
CA PRO A 128 -7.60 -15.34 3.77
C PRO A 128 -8.70 -14.44 4.33
N GLU A 129 -9.94 -14.92 4.30
CA GLU A 129 -11.14 -14.14 4.67
C GLU A 129 -11.13 -13.64 6.12
N ASP A 130 -10.47 -14.36 7.03
CA ASP A 130 -10.36 -14.01 8.44
C ASP A 130 -9.12 -13.17 8.79
N THR A 131 -8.37 -12.75 7.79
CA THR A 131 -7.11 -12.01 7.94
C THR A 131 -7.31 -10.54 7.58
N LEU A 132 -6.89 -9.62 8.44
CA LEU A 132 -6.98 -8.18 8.17
C LEU A 132 -5.91 -7.72 7.18
N LEU A 133 -4.67 -8.17 7.40
CA LEU A 133 -3.49 -7.78 6.61
C LEU A 133 -2.74 -9.00 6.09
N SER A 134 -2.23 -8.89 4.86
CA SER A 134 -1.19 -9.79 4.32
C SER A 134 0.03 -8.99 3.97
N ILE A 135 1.17 -9.37 4.54
CA ILE A 135 2.41 -8.59 4.51
C ILE A 135 3.63 -9.49 4.36
N TYR A 136 4.72 -8.87 3.93
CA TYR A 136 6.07 -9.41 4.08
C TYR A 136 6.75 -8.82 5.31
N ASP A 137 7.10 -9.66 6.26
CA ASP A 137 7.77 -9.24 7.49
C ASP A 137 9.30 -9.29 7.32
N ARG A 138 10.00 -8.31 7.90
CA ARG A 138 11.47 -8.23 7.87
C ARG A 138 11.98 -8.25 9.31
N ILE A 139 12.48 -9.40 9.74
CA ILE A 139 12.98 -9.59 11.12
C ILE A 139 14.10 -8.58 11.42
N GLY A 140 13.88 -7.72 12.41
CA GLY A 140 14.83 -6.69 12.83
C GLY A 140 14.94 -5.49 11.87
N TYR A 141 13.97 -5.34 10.97
CA TYR A 141 13.82 -4.21 10.06
C TYR A 141 12.33 -3.84 9.90
N TYR A 142 11.98 -2.89 9.03
CA TYR A 142 10.58 -2.54 8.79
C TYR A 142 9.91 -3.50 7.79
N THR A 143 8.58 -3.63 7.90
CA THR A 143 7.73 -4.39 6.97
C THR A 143 7.88 -3.90 5.52
N GLU A 144 7.88 -4.83 4.58
CA GLU A 144 7.82 -4.51 3.14
C GLU A 144 6.46 -3.90 2.78
N ALA A 145 6.46 -2.69 2.23
CA ALA A 145 5.23 -1.99 1.83
C ALA A 145 5.00 -1.97 0.31
N GLY A 146 5.82 -2.66 -0.46
CA GLY A 146 5.67 -2.76 -1.93
C GLY A 146 4.54 -3.70 -2.37
N PHE A 147 4.11 -4.61 -1.49
CA PHE A 147 2.95 -5.47 -1.66
C PHE A 147 2.26 -5.70 -0.32
N ILE A 148 1.00 -5.27 -0.20
CA ILE A 148 0.20 -5.45 1.01
C ILE A 148 -1.24 -5.83 0.61
N GLY A 149 -1.76 -6.90 1.22
CA GLY A 149 -3.19 -7.23 1.15
C GLY A 149 -3.95 -6.65 2.33
N PHE A 150 -5.13 -6.09 2.08
CA PHE A 150 -6.04 -5.54 3.08
C PHE A 150 -7.42 -6.16 2.95
N ASN A 151 -8.03 -6.52 4.09
CA ASN A 151 -9.38 -7.10 4.13
C ASN A 151 -10.26 -6.31 5.10
N ASN A 152 -11.37 -5.81 4.58
CA ASN A 152 -12.31 -4.98 5.33
C ASN A 152 -13.29 -5.84 6.15
N LEU A 153 -12.79 -6.45 7.21
CA LEU A 153 -13.53 -7.35 8.09
C LEU A 153 -14.55 -6.61 8.95
N PRO A 154 -15.72 -7.20 9.18
CA PRO A 154 -16.66 -6.68 10.17
C PRO A 154 -16.06 -6.79 11.58
N LEU A 155 -16.17 -5.72 12.36
CA LEU A 155 -15.64 -5.67 13.72
C LEU A 155 -16.65 -6.24 14.74
N ASN A 156 -17.91 -5.85 14.60
CA ASN A 156 -19.00 -6.22 15.52
C ASN A 156 -20.39 -5.99 14.89
N LYS A 157 -21.45 -6.21 15.69
CA LYS A 157 -22.84 -5.99 15.29
C LYS A 157 -23.20 -4.54 14.91
N LYS A 158 -22.30 -3.56 15.13
CA LYS A 158 -22.50 -2.14 14.83
C LYS A 158 -22.01 -1.73 13.43
N ASN A 159 -21.76 -2.66 12.54
CA ASN A 159 -21.25 -2.42 11.18
C ASN A 159 -19.89 -1.66 11.12
N GLN A 160 -19.24 -1.50 12.24
CA GLN A 160 -17.88 -0.97 12.28
C GLN A 160 -16.91 -2.01 11.67
N LYS A 161 -15.93 -1.54 10.94
CA LYS A 161 -14.94 -2.38 10.29
C LYS A 161 -13.58 -2.16 10.93
N LEU A 162 -12.89 -3.24 11.27
CA LEU A 162 -11.58 -3.18 11.90
C LEU A 162 -10.58 -2.40 11.04
N LEU A 163 -10.70 -2.52 9.72
CA LEU A 163 -9.84 -1.78 8.79
C LEU A 163 -10.05 -0.27 8.85
N ASP A 164 -11.24 0.21 9.20
CA ASP A 164 -11.51 1.65 9.35
C ASP A 164 -10.74 2.23 10.54
N ILE A 165 -10.71 1.50 11.66
CA ILE A 165 -9.92 1.87 12.84
C ILE A 165 -8.43 1.83 12.50
N PHE A 166 -7.98 0.78 11.79
CA PHE A 166 -6.60 0.64 11.36
C PHE A 166 -6.15 1.83 10.51
N PHE A 167 -6.89 2.16 9.47
CA PHE A 167 -6.53 3.28 8.59
C PHE A 167 -6.67 4.65 9.26
N THR A 168 -7.60 4.81 10.21
CA THR A 168 -7.65 6.02 11.03
C THR A 168 -6.31 6.22 11.77
N GLN A 169 -5.79 5.18 12.40
CA GLN A 169 -4.50 5.25 13.10
C GLN A 169 -3.33 5.41 12.12
N TYR A 170 -3.33 4.68 11.01
CA TYR A 170 -2.27 4.73 10.02
C TYR A 170 -2.17 6.10 9.35
N THR A 171 -3.29 6.69 8.93
CA THR A 171 -3.31 8.03 8.33
C THR A 171 -3.02 9.14 9.33
N ASN A 172 -3.32 8.96 10.62
CA ASN A 172 -3.04 9.95 11.67
C ASN A 172 -1.55 10.27 11.79
N TYR A 173 -0.65 9.34 11.44
CA TYR A 173 0.78 9.64 11.38
C TYR A 173 1.09 10.80 10.44
N TYR A 174 0.33 10.94 9.35
CA TYR A 174 0.49 12.03 8.39
C TYR A 174 -0.41 13.22 8.70
N ILE A 175 -1.68 12.98 9.05
CA ILE A 175 -2.66 14.04 9.30
C ILE A 175 -2.18 14.97 10.43
N TYR A 176 -1.61 14.41 11.49
CA TYR A 176 -1.16 15.14 12.69
C TYR A 176 0.36 15.26 12.79
N ASP A 177 1.08 15.06 11.70
CA ASP A 177 2.55 15.15 11.64
C ASP A 177 3.30 14.20 12.60
N LEU A 178 2.64 13.16 13.12
CA LEU A 178 3.23 12.15 14.00
C LEU A 178 4.33 11.34 13.31
N ILE A 179 4.36 11.35 11.99
CA ILE A 179 5.40 10.68 11.19
C ILE A 179 6.80 11.14 11.57
N TYR A 180 6.95 12.40 12.03
CA TYR A 180 8.24 12.94 12.47
C TYR A 180 8.74 12.38 13.80
N SER A 181 7.93 11.64 14.54
CA SER A 181 8.34 10.93 15.76
C SER A 181 8.92 9.54 15.49
N LEU A 182 8.84 9.07 14.24
CA LEU A 182 9.34 7.75 13.85
C LEU A 182 10.82 7.83 13.41
N PRO A 183 11.55 6.70 13.46
CA PRO A 183 12.97 6.64 13.04
C PRO A 183 13.21 7.02 11.57
N ALA A 184 12.23 6.79 10.70
CA ALA A 184 12.19 7.28 9.33
C ALA A 184 10.75 7.60 8.95
N PHE A 185 10.57 8.50 7.96
CA PHE A 185 9.27 9.09 7.66
C PHE A 185 8.54 8.35 6.54
N THR A 186 8.67 7.01 6.54
CA THR A 186 8.14 6.14 5.49
C THR A 186 6.81 5.50 5.88
N ASP A 187 6.06 5.08 4.86
CA ASP A 187 4.87 4.25 5.00
C ASP A 187 5.15 2.94 5.76
N CYS A 188 6.30 2.31 5.54
CA CYS A 188 6.73 1.10 6.24
C CYS A 188 6.81 1.30 7.76
N HIS A 189 7.42 2.40 8.23
CA HIS A 189 7.55 2.69 9.66
C HIS A 189 6.21 3.05 10.30
N ALA A 190 5.38 3.82 9.60
CA ALA A 190 4.03 4.14 10.06
C ALA A 190 3.13 2.87 10.10
N LEU A 191 3.29 1.97 9.12
CA LEU A 191 2.63 0.67 9.09
C LEU A 191 3.00 -0.16 10.33
N ASP A 192 4.30 -0.31 10.62
CA ASP A 192 4.78 -1.10 11.75
C ASP A 192 4.35 -0.52 13.10
N ALA A 193 4.39 0.79 13.24
CA ALA A 193 3.88 1.44 14.45
C ALA A 193 2.38 1.19 14.65
N THR A 194 1.59 1.23 13.57
CA THR A 194 0.17 0.91 13.60
C THR A 194 -0.08 -0.57 13.93
N ARG A 195 0.62 -1.49 13.27
CA ARG A 195 0.54 -2.95 13.52
C ARG A 195 0.89 -3.30 14.97
N SER A 196 2.00 -2.77 15.47
CA SER A 196 2.46 -3.02 16.85
C SER A 196 1.40 -2.59 17.86
N ARG A 197 0.75 -1.45 17.65
CA ARG A 197 -0.36 -1.01 18.51
C ARG A 197 -1.55 -1.98 18.45
N PHE A 198 -1.94 -2.44 17.27
CA PHE A 198 -3.05 -3.39 17.11
C PHE A 198 -2.74 -4.74 17.75
N MET A 199 -1.52 -5.26 17.57
CA MET A 199 -1.07 -6.50 18.21
C MET A 199 -1.09 -6.39 19.74
N PHE A 200 -0.65 -5.25 20.28
CA PHE A 200 -0.69 -4.99 21.72
C PHE A 200 -2.13 -4.96 22.23
N LEU A 201 -3.03 -4.22 21.58
CA LEU A 201 -4.41 -4.03 22.02
C LEU A 201 -5.31 -5.25 21.80
N LYS A 202 -4.93 -6.19 20.95
CA LYS A 202 -5.71 -7.39 20.59
C LYS A 202 -6.22 -8.16 21.80
N ASN A 203 -5.43 -8.24 22.86
CA ASN A 203 -5.76 -8.99 24.07
C ASN A 203 -6.48 -8.15 25.13
N TYR A 204 -6.64 -6.85 24.92
CA TYR A 204 -7.16 -5.91 25.92
C TYR A 204 -8.44 -5.21 25.51
N THR A 205 -8.75 -5.19 24.21
CA THR A 205 -9.96 -4.51 23.70
C THR A 205 -10.72 -5.41 22.76
N GLU A 206 -12.06 -5.38 22.86
CA GLU A 206 -12.94 -6.10 21.94
C GLU A 206 -12.77 -5.65 20.49
N GLU A 207 -12.48 -4.36 20.28
CA GLU A 207 -12.27 -3.73 18.97
C GLU A 207 -11.08 -4.30 18.21
N HIS A 208 -10.09 -4.85 18.91
CA HIS A 208 -8.85 -5.39 18.31
C HIS A 208 -8.77 -6.92 18.41
N SER A 209 -9.72 -7.59 19.07
CA SER A 209 -9.67 -9.04 19.33
C SER A 209 -9.56 -9.89 18.05
N ASN A 210 -10.14 -9.44 16.95
CA ASN A 210 -10.14 -10.12 15.65
C ASN A 210 -8.96 -9.72 14.73
N TYR A 211 -7.99 -8.96 15.26
CA TYR A 211 -6.82 -8.60 14.48
C TYR A 211 -5.96 -9.84 14.17
N LYS A 212 -5.83 -10.15 12.87
CA LYS A 212 -4.98 -11.23 12.36
C LYS A 212 -4.18 -10.74 11.16
N GLU A 213 -2.94 -11.19 11.09
CA GLU A 213 -2.05 -10.96 9.96
C GLU A 213 -1.67 -12.28 9.30
N LYS A 214 -1.54 -12.27 7.98
CA LYS A 214 -0.90 -13.31 7.19
C LYS A 214 0.50 -12.86 6.82
N ILE A 215 1.50 -13.50 7.39
CA ILE A 215 2.87 -13.30 6.94
C ILE A 215 3.08 -14.14 5.68
N LEU A 216 3.32 -13.49 4.55
CA LEU A 216 3.54 -14.12 3.24
C LEU A 216 4.97 -14.67 3.15
N GLY A 217 5.91 -14.05 3.81
CA GLY A 217 7.29 -14.50 3.92
C GLY A 217 8.06 -13.70 4.96
N ASN A 218 9.08 -14.33 5.54
CA ASN A 218 10.00 -13.72 6.48
C ASN A 218 11.35 -13.47 5.83
N TRP A 219 11.94 -12.33 6.14
CA TRP A 219 13.23 -11.96 5.61
C TRP A 219 14.22 -11.58 6.72
N SER A 220 15.52 -11.85 6.51
CA SER A 220 16.56 -11.45 7.44
C SER A 220 17.35 -10.26 6.89
N LYS A 221 17.72 -9.33 7.77
CA LYS A 221 18.52 -8.14 7.47
C LYS A 221 19.83 -8.45 6.70
N LYS A 222 20.33 -9.68 6.79
CA LYS A 222 21.59 -10.10 6.13
C LYS A 222 21.49 -10.20 4.60
N GLN A 223 20.30 -10.28 4.04
CA GLN A 223 20.12 -10.58 2.61
C GLN A 223 20.00 -9.36 1.72
N ASN A 224 19.74 -8.17 2.27
CA ASN A 224 19.64 -6.87 1.56
C ASN A 224 18.80 -6.89 0.25
N LEU A 225 17.79 -7.77 0.17
CA LEU A 225 17.00 -8.07 -1.01
C LEU A 225 15.53 -7.85 -0.69
N ASP A 226 14.75 -7.36 -1.65
CA ASP A 226 13.30 -7.30 -1.52
C ASP A 226 12.69 -8.69 -1.54
N ILE A 227 11.78 -8.96 -0.63
CA ILE A 227 11.15 -10.27 -0.46
C ILE A 227 10.39 -10.69 -1.71
N MET A 228 9.76 -9.75 -2.42
CA MET A 228 9.06 -10.02 -3.68
C MET A 228 9.96 -10.66 -4.73
N ASP A 229 11.26 -10.37 -4.74
CA ASP A 229 12.21 -10.92 -5.71
C ASP A 229 12.60 -12.37 -5.39
N HIS A 230 12.34 -12.84 -4.18
CA HIS A 230 12.79 -14.14 -3.68
C HIS A 230 11.65 -15.06 -3.23
N ASP A 231 10.42 -14.56 -3.14
CA ASP A 231 9.27 -15.39 -2.83
C ASP A 231 8.72 -16.05 -4.11
N ASN A 232 8.94 -17.34 -4.26
CA ASN A 232 8.42 -18.13 -5.38
C ASN A 232 6.90 -18.11 -5.54
N PHE A 233 6.17 -17.67 -4.52
CA PHE A 233 4.72 -17.55 -4.58
C PHE A 233 4.27 -16.27 -5.30
N ILE A 234 4.98 -15.14 -5.07
CA ILE A 234 4.67 -13.85 -5.70
C ILE A 234 5.48 -13.64 -6.98
N ASN A 235 6.78 -13.89 -6.98
CA ASN A 235 7.65 -13.62 -8.13
C ASN A 235 7.29 -14.43 -9.38
N LYS A 236 6.48 -15.47 -9.22
CA LYS A 236 5.86 -16.19 -10.32
C LYS A 236 4.92 -15.31 -11.16
N TYR A 237 4.31 -14.29 -10.53
CA TYR A 237 3.27 -13.45 -11.14
C TYR A 237 3.64 -11.98 -11.21
N LEU A 238 4.42 -11.50 -10.26
CA LEU A 238 4.79 -10.10 -10.10
C LEU A 238 6.31 -9.97 -10.00
N LYS A 239 6.85 -8.92 -10.60
CA LYS A 239 8.26 -8.55 -10.51
C LYS A 239 8.37 -7.10 -10.04
N HIS A 240 9.07 -6.88 -8.94
CA HIS A 240 9.38 -5.55 -8.44
C HIS A 240 10.68 -5.04 -9.10
N ARG A 241 10.61 -3.85 -9.72
CA ARG A 241 11.74 -3.32 -10.51
C ARG A 241 12.63 -2.34 -9.74
N LYS A 242 12.29 -1.97 -8.50
CA LYS A 242 13.06 -1.07 -7.63
C LYS A 242 13.35 0.29 -8.28
N GLY A 243 12.37 0.87 -8.98
CA GLY A 243 12.54 2.12 -9.70
C GLY A 243 13.42 2.04 -10.94
N ASN A 244 13.85 0.84 -11.36
CA ASN A 244 14.64 0.65 -12.58
C ASN A 244 13.76 0.66 -13.82
N LYS A 245 14.28 1.28 -14.88
CA LYS A 245 13.63 1.37 -16.19
C LYS A 245 13.58 0.03 -16.92
#